data_9ad3ef854c879677728f45dd473bd82c
#
_entry.id   9ad3ef854c879677728f45dd473bd82c
#
_cell.length_a   1.000
_cell.length_b   1.000
_cell.length_c   1.000
_cell.angle_alpha   90.00
_cell.angle_beta   90.00
_cell.angle_gamma   90.00
#
_symmetry.space_group_name_H-M   'P 1'
#
loop_
_entity.id
_entity.type
_entity.pdbx_description
1 polymer ?
#
loop_
_entity_poly.entity_id
_entity_poly.type
_entity_poly.pdbx_seq_one_letter_code
_entity_poly.pdbx_strand_id
1 'polypeptide(L)'
;MSLNNQQPPNKLLIAALAASFLAIVGTGGILYYLGIFTPVTITKETTSNYQFAYIPHTGAYSQLQSVFDEADRALSETDISPIARAALLQDDPSLIPEENLRSKVGFILSTHDRTPPGLIIEEIPSRVIASATFNGSPVIGSYKAYSALKEWCVANGFKPRLPALEIYYDDGVVEYQLPISR
;
A
#
# COMPACT_ATOMS: atom_id res chain seq x y z
N MET A 1 -54.72 26.76 35.29
CA MET A 1 -53.57 26.14 35.93
C MET A 1 -53.23 24.92 35.09
N SER A 2 -52.30 25.05 34.12
CA SER A 2 -51.94 23.99 33.16
C SER A 2 -50.80 23.20 33.76
N LEU A 3 -51.02 21.98 34.14
CA LEU A 3 -49.97 21.07 34.61
C LEU A 3 -49.15 20.63 33.39
N ASN A 4 -47.92 21.11 33.33
CA ASN A 4 -46.91 20.71 32.35
C ASN A 4 -46.51 19.27 32.64
N ASN A 5 -47.13 18.32 31.92
CA ASN A 5 -46.87 16.89 32.04
C ASN A 5 -45.62 16.55 31.22
N GLN A 6 -44.43 16.92 31.71
CA GLN A 6 -43.18 16.49 31.14
C GLN A 6 -42.97 15.00 31.49
N GLN A 7 -43.26 14.12 30.57
CA GLN A 7 -42.86 12.70 30.70
C GLN A 7 -41.34 12.60 30.83
N PRO A 8 -40.82 11.81 31.77
CA PRO A 8 -39.38 11.60 31.89
C PRO A 8 -38.83 11.01 30.58
N PRO A 9 -37.63 11.44 30.14
CA PRO A 9 -37.05 10.95 28.91
C PRO A 9 -36.94 9.42 28.93
N ASN A 10 -37.37 8.78 27.86
CA ASN A 10 -37.35 7.34 27.72
C ASN A 10 -35.89 6.85 27.76
N LYS A 11 -35.48 6.22 28.87
CA LYS A 11 -34.10 5.75 29.10
C LYS A 11 -33.61 4.83 27.99
N LEU A 12 -34.49 4.01 27.41
CA LEU A 12 -34.20 3.16 26.27
C LEU A 12 -33.85 3.98 25.02
N LEU A 13 -34.57 5.05 24.75
CA LEU A 13 -34.28 5.94 23.62
C LEU A 13 -32.94 6.64 23.79
N ILE A 14 -32.64 7.12 24.98
CA ILE A 14 -31.34 7.77 25.28
C ILE A 14 -30.20 6.76 25.11
N ALA A 15 -30.36 5.54 25.63
CA ALA A 15 -29.36 4.49 25.49
C ALA A 15 -29.15 4.11 24.00
N ALA A 16 -30.22 3.99 23.21
CA ALA A 16 -30.13 3.71 21.78
C ALA A 16 -29.42 4.83 21.02
N LEU A 17 -29.73 6.09 21.30
CA LEU A 17 -29.06 7.25 20.68
C LEU A 17 -27.59 7.31 21.06
N ALA A 18 -27.23 7.07 22.32
CA ALA A 18 -25.84 7.02 22.77
C ALA A 18 -25.06 5.88 22.09
N ALA A 19 -25.64 4.70 21.98
CA ALA A 19 -25.04 3.57 21.29
C ALA A 19 -24.83 3.86 19.79
N SER A 20 -25.81 4.45 19.12
CA SER A 20 -25.71 4.86 17.72
C SER A 20 -24.61 5.91 17.52
N PHE A 21 -24.53 6.90 18.39
CA PHE A 21 -23.48 7.93 18.35
C PHE A 21 -22.10 7.31 18.50
N LEU A 22 -21.89 6.41 19.48
CA LEU A 22 -20.62 5.72 19.67
C LEU A 22 -20.25 4.85 18.47
N ALA A 23 -21.22 4.19 17.84
CA ALA A 23 -21.00 3.39 16.64
C ALA A 23 -20.53 4.29 15.46
N ILE A 24 -21.17 5.43 15.26
CA ILE A 24 -20.82 6.38 14.19
C ILE A 24 -19.41 6.94 14.42
N VAL A 25 -19.11 7.41 15.64
CA VAL A 25 -17.80 7.97 15.99
C VAL A 25 -16.71 6.88 15.87
N GLY A 26 -16.98 5.67 16.37
CA GLY A 26 -16.04 4.53 16.27
C GLY A 26 -15.76 4.15 14.82
N THR A 27 -16.81 4.02 13.99
CA THR A 27 -16.64 3.75 12.56
C THR A 27 -15.89 4.87 11.85
N GLY A 28 -16.23 6.12 12.10
CA GLY A 28 -15.54 7.28 11.54
C GLY A 28 -14.05 7.30 11.91
N GLY A 29 -13.72 6.98 13.16
CA GLY A 29 -12.34 6.86 13.63
C GLY A 29 -11.55 5.76 12.92
N ILE A 30 -12.18 4.59 12.72
CA ILE A 30 -11.55 3.47 11.98
C ILE A 30 -11.31 3.88 10.51
N LEU A 31 -12.28 4.47 9.84
CA LEU A 31 -12.15 4.91 8.45
C LEU A 31 -11.06 5.98 8.30
N TYR A 32 -10.94 6.89 9.26
CA TYR A 32 -9.88 7.89 9.31
C TYR A 32 -8.51 7.22 9.48
N TYR A 33 -8.38 6.29 10.43
CA TYR A 33 -7.14 5.55 10.69
C TYR A 33 -6.70 4.72 9.47
N LEU A 34 -7.64 4.12 8.75
CA LEU A 34 -7.37 3.36 7.52
C LEU A 34 -6.94 4.27 6.34
N GLY A 35 -7.03 5.59 6.48
CA GLY A 35 -6.63 6.54 5.45
C GLY A 35 -7.67 6.72 4.33
N ILE A 36 -8.94 6.40 4.56
CA ILE A 36 -9.99 6.57 3.53
C ILE A 36 -10.06 8.02 3.04
N PHE A 37 -9.85 8.98 3.94
CA PHE A 37 -9.87 10.41 3.64
C PHE A 37 -8.49 10.97 3.26
N THR A 38 -7.42 10.19 3.36
CA THR A 38 -6.07 10.64 3.02
C THR A 38 -5.95 10.83 1.50
N PRO A 39 -5.51 12.00 1.03
CA PRO A 39 -5.29 12.22 -0.41
C PRO A 39 -4.10 11.41 -0.90
N VAL A 40 -4.11 11.07 -2.19
CA VAL A 40 -2.96 10.51 -2.90
C VAL A 40 -2.26 11.66 -3.62
N THR A 41 -0.96 11.80 -3.38
CA THR A 41 -0.13 12.78 -4.10
C THR A 41 0.58 12.08 -5.24
N ILE A 42 0.49 12.65 -6.46
CA ILE A 42 1.13 12.07 -7.65
C ILE A 42 2.20 13.01 -8.17
N THR A 43 3.39 12.46 -8.41
CA THR A 43 4.52 13.15 -9.04
C THR A 43 5.01 12.35 -10.24
N LYS A 44 5.63 13.07 -11.21
CA LYS A 44 6.41 12.44 -12.27
C LYS A 44 7.88 12.64 -11.97
N GLU A 45 8.63 11.56 -11.96
CA GLU A 45 10.04 11.62 -11.65
C GLU A 45 10.86 10.54 -12.37
N THR A 46 12.18 10.61 -12.23
CA THR A 46 13.10 9.57 -12.67
C THR A 46 13.74 8.97 -11.44
N THR A 47 13.60 7.66 -11.26
CA THR A 47 14.20 6.95 -10.13
C THR A 47 15.71 6.83 -10.28
N SER A 48 16.41 6.60 -9.17
CA SER A 48 17.75 6.01 -9.21
C SER A 48 17.66 4.49 -9.47
N ASN A 49 18.81 3.84 -9.62
CA ASN A 49 18.88 2.38 -9.58
C ASN A 49 18.59 1.89 -8.16
N TYR A 50 17.85 0.80 -8.03
CA TYR A 50 17.63 0.12 -6.75
C TYR A 50 18.35 -1.22 -6.73
N GLN A 51 19.04 -1.53 -5.65
CA GLN A 51 19.47 -2.89 -5.35
C GLN A 51 18.33 -3.59 -4.61
N PHE A 52 17.75 -4.61 -5.24
CA PHE A 52 16.56 -5.28 -4.77
C PHE A 52 16.84 -6.74 -4.41
N ALA A 53 16.71 -7.07 -3.12
CA ALA A 53 16.82 -8.43 -2.63
C ALA A 53 15.41 -9.00 -2.42
N TYR A 54 15.10 -10.19 -3.02
CA TYR A 54 13.72 -10.65 -3.08
C TYR A 54 13.57 -12.17 -3.07
N ILE A 55 12.34 -12.61 -2.78
CA ILE A 55 11.80 -13.94 -3.01
C ILE A 55 10.81 -13.85 -4.18
N PRO A 56 10.92 -14.69 -5.23
CA PRO A 56 9.94 -14.76 -6.28
C PRO A 56 8.64 -15.40 -5.77
N HIS A 57 7.49 -14.84 -6.15
CA HIS A 57 6.19 -15.34 -5.77
C HIS A 57 5.28 -15.47 -6.99
N THR A 58 4.46 -16.51 -7.01
CA THR A 58 3.36 -16.70 -7.98
C THR A 58 2.09 -16.98 -7.20
N GLY A 59 1.04 -16.19 -7.42
CA GLY A 59 -0.23 -16.25 -6.71
C GLY A 59 -0.82 -14.87 -6.48
N ALA A 60 -1.95 -14.84 -5.78
CA ALA A 60 -2.70 -13.62 -5.50
C ALA A 60 -1.86 -12.57 -4.76
N TYR A 61 -1.94 -11.32 -5.18
CA TYR A 61 -1.24 -10.21 -4.51
C TYR A 61 -1.74 -9.96 -3.07
N SER A 62 -2.90 -10.47 -2.71
CA SER A 62 -3.39 -10.49 -1.32
C SER A 62 -2.55 -11.38 -0.39
N GLN A 63 -1.73 -12.28 -0.92
CA GLN A 63 -0.86 -13.20 -0.17
C GLN A 63 0.55 -12.66 0.06
N LEU A 64 0.90 -11.46 -0.43
CA LEU A 64 2.26 -10.91 -0.33
C LEU A 64 2.75 -10.75 1.12
N GLN A 65 1.84 -10.58 2.10
CA GLN A 65 2.23 -10.47 3.50
C GLN A 65 2.99 -11.73 3.98
N SER A 66 2.54 -12.93 3.60
CA SER A 66 3.23 -14.17 3.98
C SER A 66 4.62 -14.30 3.35
N VAL A 67 4.80 -13.74 2.15
CA VAL A 67 6.11 -13.70 1.47
C VAL A 67 7.04 -12.67 2.12
N PHE A 68 6.50 -11.52 2.55
CA PHE A 68 7.25 -10.58 3.37
C PHE A 68 7.71 -11.20 4.68
N ASP A 69 6.84 -11.96 5.38
CA ASP A 69 7.20 -12.64 6.62
C ASP A 69 8.32 -13.68 6.42
N GLU A 70 8.40 -14.29 5.23
CA GLU A 70 9.50 -15.19 4.85
C GLU A 70 10.80 -14.41 4.57
N ALA A 71 10.70 -13.31 3.82
CA ALA A 71 11.85 -12.45 3.53
C ALA A 71 12.41 -11.80 4.81
N ASP A 72 11.53 -11.37 5.74
CA ASP A 72 11.93 -10.82 7.05
C ASP A 72 12.72 -11.84 7.88
N ARG A 73 12.32 -13.11 7.88
CA ARG A 73 13.06 -14.17 8.59
C ARG A 73 14.45 -14.35 8.01
N ALA A 74 14.58 -14.37 6.67
CA ALA A 74 15.88 -14.47 6.01
C ALA A 74 16.77 -13.26 6.33
N LEU A 75 16.20 -12.06 6.39
CA LEU A 75 16.94 -10.84 6.73
C LEU A 75 17.37 -10.81 8.20
N SER A 76 16.51 -11.30 9.13
CA SER A 76 16.78 -11.30 10.57
C SER A 76 18.00 -12.14 10.99
N GLU A 77 18.48 -13.03 10.10
CA GLU A 77 19.71 -13.79 10.30
C GLU A 77 20.98 -13.03 9.90
N THR A 78 20.83 -11.75 9.54
CA THR A 78 21.92 -10.88 9.04
C THR A 78 21.97 -9.58 9.80
N ASP A 79 23.10 -8.83 9.69
CA ASP A 79 23.26 -7.48 10.22
C ASP A 79 22.86 -6.39 9.20
N ILE A 80 22.11 -6.76 8.15
CA ILE A 80 21.72 -5.84 7.09
C ILE A 80 20.47 -5.07 7.51
N SER A 81 20.52 -3.74 7.41
CA SER A 81 19.36 -2.85 7.59
C SER A 81 18.88 -2.38 6.23
N PRO A 82 17.72 -2.86 5.75
CA PRO A 82 17.20 -2.45 4.46
C PRO A 82 16.75 -0.99 4.49
N ILE A 83 16.72 -0.34 3.33
CA ILE A 83 16.16 1.01 3.16
C ILE A 83 14.65 0.96 3.32
N ALA A 84 14.01 -0.04 2.71
CA ALA A 84 12.55 -0.24 2.79
C ALA A 84 12.18 -1.67 2.37
N ARG A 85 10.99 -2.12 2.76
CA ARG A 85 10.34 -3.28 2.14
C ARG A 85 9.83 -2.90 0.76
N ALA A 86 9.81 -3.85 -0.18
CA ALA A 86 9.28 -3.57 -1.52
C ALA A 86 8.67 -4.80 -2.18
N ALA A 87 7.69 -4.56 -3.04
CA ALA A 87 7.08 -5.56 -3.90
C ALA A 87 7.09 -5.09 -5.36
N LEU A 88 7.68 -5.89 -6.25
CA LEU A 88 7.69 -5.65 -7.68
C LEU A 88 6.60 -6.50 -8.34
N LEU A 89 5.52 -5.85 -8.77
CA LEU A 89 4.34 -6.49 -9.35
C LEU A 89 4.51 -6.58 -10.87
N GLN A 90 4.62 -7.81 -11.38
CA GLN A 90 4.98 -8.04 -12.77
C GLN A 90 3.79 -8.08 -13.73
N ASP A 91 2.59 -8.34 -13.20
CA ASP A 91 1.39 -8.57 -14.00
C ASP A 91 0.24 -7.64 -13.60
N ASP A 92 -0.67 -7.37 -14.54
CA ASP A 92 -1.91 -6.65 -14.26
C ASP A 92 -2.98 -7.64 -13.75
N PRO A 93 -3.47 -7.50 -12.52
CA PRO A 93 -4.45 -8.42 -11.95
C PRO A 93 -5.84 -8.34 -12.64
N SER A 94 -6.06 -7.35 -13.49
CA SER A 94 -7.28 -7.28 -14.31
C SER A 94 -7.20 -8.16 -15.58
N LEU A 95 -6.00 -8.62 -15.93
CA LEU A 95 -5.75 -9.38 -17.17
C LEU A 95 -5.29 -10.82 -16.92
N ILE A 96 -4.68 -11.08 -15.77
CA ILE A 96 -4.08 -12.38 -15.43
C ILE A 96 -4.85 -12.97 -14.24
N PRO A 97 -5.23 -14.27 -14.29
CA PRO A 97 -5.83 -14.97 -13.15
C PRO A 97 -4.94 -14.91 -11.91
N GLU A 98 -5.53 -14.80 -10.73
CA GLU A 98 -4.81 -14.59 -9.47
C GLU A 98 -3.73 -15.65 -9.19
N GLU A 99 -4.01 -16.91 -9.53
CA GLU A 99 -3.07 -18.03 -9.35
C GLU A 99 -1.82 -17.95 -10.24
N ASN A 100 -1.85 -17.10 -11.28
CA ASN A 100 -0.75 -16.93 -12.23
C ASN A 100 -0.06 -15.56 -12.11
N LEU A 101 -0.49 -14.70 -11.18
CA LEU A 101 0.14 -13.40 -10.94
C LEU A 101 1.56 -13.61 -10.41
N ARG A 102 2.51 -12.89 -10.99
CA ARG A 102 3.92 -12.95 -10.59
C ARG A 102 4.32 -11.68 -9.87
N SER A 103 5.08 -11.86 -8.81
CA SER A 103 5.69 -10.77 -8.06
C SER A 103 7.06 -11.17 -7.52
N LYS A 104 7.82 -10.17 -7.10
CA LYS A 104 9.06 -10.32 -6.35
C LYS A 104 8.90 -9.50 -5.08
N VAL A 105 9.16 -10.10 -3.93
CA VAL A 105 8.86 -9.49 -2.62
C VAL A 105 10.10 -9.52 -1.75
N GLY A 106 10.46 -8.40 -1.15
CA GLY A 106 11.64 -8.31 -0.31
C GLY A 106 12.02 -6.87 0.04
N PHE A 107 13.25 -6.46 -0.24
CA PHE A 107 13.83 -5.23 0.31
C PHE A 107 14.63 -4.44 -0.72
N ILE A 108 14.51 -3.13 -0.65
CA ILE A 108 15.49 -2.22 -1.23
C ILE A 108 16.69 -2.13 -0.28
N LEU A 109 17.86 -2.45 -0.79
CA LEU A 109 19.11 -2.45 -0.04
C LEU A 109 20.01 -1.27 -0.43
N SER A 110 20.98 -0.97 0.42
CA SER A 110 22.10 -0.11 0.06
C SER A 110 22.99 -0.83 -0.97
N THR A 111 23.64 -0.05 -1.86
CA THR A 111 24.51 -0.58 -2.93
C THR A 111 25.75 -1.31 -2.40
N HIS A 112 26.03 -1.23 -1.09
CA HIS A 112 27.17 -1.87 -0.43
C HIS A 112 26.78 -3.12 0.37
N ASP A 113 25.50 -3.43 0.46
CA ASP A 113 25.04 -4.59 1.23
C ASP A 113 25.33 -5.89 0.50
N ARG A 114 25.60 -6.94 1.29
CA ARG A 114 25.76 -8.29 0.78
C ARG A 114 24.39 -8.91 0.52
N THR A 115 24.36 -9.96 -0.30
CA THR A 115 23.13 -10.73 -0.51
C THR A 115 22.72 -11.44 0.78
N PRO A 116 21.53 -11.17 1.34
CA PRO A 116 21.01 -11.95 2.45
C PRO A 116 20.82 -13.42 2.05
N PRO A 117 21.11 -14.39 2.92
CA PRO A 117 20.88 -15.80 2.63
C PRO A 117 19.43 -16.07 2.24
N GLY A 118 19.22 -16.88 1.19
CA GLY A 118 17.86 -17.23 0.74
C GLY A 118 17.15 -16.19 -0.12
N LEU A 119 17.72 -14.99 -0.29
CA LEU A 119 17.19 -13.97 -1.21
C LEU A 119 18.00 -13.92 -2.51
N ILE A 120 17.34 -13.50 -3.58
CA ILE A 120 17.94 -13.22 -4.87
C ILE A 120 18.15 -11.70 -4.97
N ILE A 121 19.33 -11.28 -5.45
CA ILE A 121 19.57 -9.84 -5.73
C ILE A 121 19.45 -9.58 -7.23
N GLU A 122 18.77 -8.47 -7.56
CA GLU A 122 18.80 -7.84 -8.88
C GLU A 122 18.88 -6.33 -8.78
N GLU A 123 19.34 -5.69 -9.83
CA GLU A 123 19.25 -4.23 -9.98
C GLU A 123 17.98 -3.86 -10.72
N ILE A 124 17.15 -3.01 -10.13
CA ILE A 124 16.05 -2.35 -10.82
C ILE A 124 16.63 -1.05 -11.41
N PRO A 125 16.73 -0.93 -12.73
CA PRO A 125 17.37 0.23 -13.36
C PRO A 125 16.54 1.50 -13.19
N SER A 126 17.21 2.64 -13.25
CA SER A 126 16.60 3.97 -13.30
C SER A 126 15.55 4.04 -14.43
N ARG A 127 14.39 4.58 -14.12
CA ARG A 127 13.27 4.67 -15.06
C ARG A 127 12.39 5.87 -14.77
N VAL A 128 11.71 6.38 -15.81
CA VAL A 128 10.70 7.43 -15.64
C VAL A 128 9.42 6.81 -15.13
N ILE A 129 8.89 7.35 -14.04
CA ILE A 129 7.70 6.85 -13.37
C ILE A 129 6.66 7.95 -13.13
N ALA A 130 5.42 7.55 -12.97
CA ALA A 130 4.44 8.24 -12.16
C ALA A 130 4.48 7.59 -10.76
N SER A 131 4.76 8.38 -9.73
CA SER A 131 4.83 7.96 -8.34
C SER A 131 3.61 8.49 -7.58
N ALA A 132 2.96 7.64 -6.81
CA ALA A 132 1.86 8.01 -5.93
C ALA A 132 2.23 7.67 -4.49
N THR A 133 2.19 8.65 -3.59
CA THR A 133 2.42 8.43 -2.15
C THR A 133 1.12 8.43 -1.38
N PHE A 134 1.02 7.51 -0.43
CA PHE A 134 -0.14 7.35 0.44
C PHE A 134 0.30 6.99 1.85
N ASN A 135 -0.31 7.64 2.84
CA ASN A 135 -0.12 7.31 4.26
C ASN A 135 -1.42 6.71 4.80
N GLY A 136 -1.39 5.43 5.21
CA GLY A 136 -2.54 4.69 5.69
C GLY A 136 -2.41 3.19 5.42
N SER A 137 -3.54 2.47 5.45
CA SER A 137 -3.56 1.04 5.16
C SER A 137 -3.08 0.74 3.73
N PRO A 138 -2.08 -0.16 3.53
CA PRO A 138 -1.62 -0.53 2.20
C PRO A 138 -2.73 -1.04 1.27
N VAL A 139 -3.72 -1.75 1.81
CA VAL A 139 -4.87 -2.26 1.03
C VAL A 139 -5.70 -1.11 0.44
N ILE A 140 -5.99 -0.09 1.26
CA ILE A 140 -6.70 1.12 0.80
C ILE A 140 -5.79 1.93 -0.13
N GLY A 141 -4.50 2.01 0.21
CA GLY A 141 -3.49 2.71 -0.58
C GLY A 141 -3.38 2.17 -1.99
N SER A 142 -3.22 0.86 -2.17
CA SER A 142 -3.12 0.24 -3.50
C SER A 142 -4.32 0.59 -4.39
N TYR A 143 -5.54 0.42 -3.86
CA TYR A 143 -6.75 0.74 -4.62
C TYR A 143 -6.80 2.22 -5.05
N LYS A 144 -6.53 3.14 -4.12
CA LYS A 144 -6.57 4.60 -4.37
C LYS A 144 -5.43 5.03 -5.30
N ALA A 145 -4.20 4.55 -5.03
CA ALA A 145 -3.01 4.95 -5.78
C ALA A 145 -3.08 4.47 -7.24
N TYR A 146 -3.40 3.21 -7.50
CA TYR A 146 -3.46 2.71 -8.87
C TYR A 146 -4.60 3.33 -9.68
N SER A 147 -5.75 3.60 -9.07
CA SER A 147 -6.82 4.37 -9.71
C SER A 147 -6.33 5.76 -10.12
N ALA A 148 -5.77 6.49 -9.16
CA ALA A 148 -5.29 7.85 -9.38
C ALA A 148 -4.12 7.89 -10.40
N LEU A 149 -3.17 6.94 -10.35
CA LEU A 149 -2.07 6.82 -11.31
C LEU A 149 -2.58 6.57 -12.73
N LYS A 150 -3.55 5.66 -12.91
CA LYS A 150 -4.14 5.39 -14.23
C LYS A 150 -4.84 6.63 -14.79
N GLU A 151 -5.64 7.31 -13.99
CA GLU A 151 -6.32 8.56 -14.38
C GLU A 151 -5.31 9.67 -14.73
N TRP A 152 -4.28 9.83 -13.91
CA TRP A 152 -3.21 10.81 -14.14
C TRP A 152 -2.45 10.51 -15.43
N CYS A 153 -2.12 9.25 -15.71
CA CYS A 153 -1.46 8.85 -16.96
C CYS A 153 -2.30 9.23 -18.18
N VAL A 154 -3.60 8.93 -18.17
CA VAL A 154 -4.53 9.28 -19.25
C VAL A 154 -4.59 10.79 -19.44
N ALA A 155 -4.76 11.56 -18.36
CA ALA A 155 -4.87 13.02 -18.41
C ALA A 155 -3.60 13.71 -18.94
N ASN A 156 -2.42 13.08 -18.76
CA ASN A 156 -1.13 13.63 -19.17
C ASN A 156 -0.55 12.98 -20.46
N GLY A 157 -1.29 12.10 -21.11
CA GLY A 157 -0.87 11.45 -22.37
C GLY A 157 0.26 10.43 -22.19
N PHE A 158 0.34 9.79 -21.02
CA PHE A 158 1.28 8.71 -20.76
C PHE A 158 0.60 7.35 -20.80
N LYS A 159 1.39 6.32 -21.13
CA LYS A 159 0.98 4.92 -21.09
C LYS A 159 1.66 4.25 -19.89
N PRO A 160 0.89 3.67 -18.95
CA PRO A 160 1.47 2.91 -17.85
C PRO A 160 2.16 1.64 -18.37
N ARG A 161 3.22 1.24 -17.69
CA ARG A 161 4.01 0.05 -17.98
C ARG A 161 4.19 -0.80 -16.72
N LEU A 162 4.46 -2.06 -16.90
CA LEU A 162 4.88 -2.97 -15.85
C LEU A 162 6.38 -3.26 -15.99
N PRO A 163 7.02 -3.72 -14.92
CA PRO A 163 6.49 -3.99 -13.60
C PRO A 163 6.29 -2.72 -12.76
N ALA A 164 5.25 -2.69 -11.93
CA ALA A 164 5.04 -1.68 -10.91
C ALA A 164 5.86 -2.01 -9.67
N LEU A 165 6.31 -1.01 -8.92
CA LEU A 165 7.03 -1.18 -7.66
C LEU A 165 6.28 -0.50 -6.53
N GLU A 166 6.01 -1.23 -5.47
CA GLU A 166 5.49 -0.71 -4.21
C GLU A 166 6.62 -0.68 -3.18
N ILE A 167 6.85 0.47 -2.55
CA ILE A 167 7.87 0.65 -1.52
C ILE A 167 7.18 1.02 -0.22
N TYR A 168 7.43 0.26 0.83
CA TYR A 168 6.80 0.39 2.15
C TYR A 168 7.84 0.92 3.12
N TYR A 169 7.68 2.18 3.53
CA TYR A 169 8.58 2.84 4.47
C TYR A 169 8.15 2.63 5.93
N ASP A 170 9.09 2.69 6.85
CA ASP A 170 8.86 2.44 8.29
C ASP A 170 7.94 3.49 8.95
N ASP A 171 7.80 4.67 8.36
CA ASP A 171 6.89 5.73 8.82
C ASP A 171 5.42 5.52 8.41
N GLY A 172 5.11 4.38 7.77
CA GLY A 172 3.77 4.03 7.31
C GLY A 172 3.38 4.64 5.96
N VAL A 173 4.29 5.32 5.29
CA VAL A 173 4.10 5.77 3.92
C VAL A 173 4.33 4.61 2.96
N VAL A 174 3.45 4.49 1.97
CA VAL A 174 3.64 3.59 0.83
C VAL A 174 3.77 4.42 -0.44
N GLU A 175 4.81 4.13 -1.21
CA GLU A 175 5.05 4.71 -2.52
C GLU A 175 4.74 3.68 -3.61
N TYR A 176 3.85 4.04 -4.52
CA TYR A 176 3.43 3.23 -5.66
C TYR A 176 4.04 3.80 -6.94
N GLN A 177 5.02 3.13 -7.48
CA GLN A 177 5.75 3.56 -8.68
C GLN A 177 5.23 2.81 -9.91
N LEU A 178 4.69 3.54 -10.88
CA LEU A 178 4.23 3.00 -12.16
C LEU A 178 5.12 3.53 -13.28
N PRO A 179 5.94 2.69 -13.94
CA PRO A 179 6.72 3.11 -15.09
C PRO A 179 5.80 3.66 -16.20
N ILE A 180 6.25 4.72 -16.86
CA ILE A 180 5.46 5.38 -17.90
C ILE A 180 6.26 5.57 -19.17
N SER A 181 5.54 5.53 -20.30
CA SER A 181 6.06 5.90 -21.62
C SER A 181 5.08 6.84 -22.33
N ARG A 182 5.54 7.55 -23.33
CA ARG A 182 4.68 8.30 -24.26
C ARG A 182 4.06 7.40 -25.30
#